data_0f32f31711ba5f1492e16906ba8b72b8
#
_entry.id   0f32f31711ba5f1492e16906ba8b72b8
#
_cell.length_a   1.000
_cell.length_b   1.000
_cell.length_c   1.000
_cell.angle_alpha   90.00
_cell.angle_beta   90.00
_cell.angle_gamma   90.00
#
_symmetry.space_group_name_H-M   'P 1'
#
loop_
_entity.id
_entity.type
_entity.pdbx_description
1 polymer ?
#
loop_
_entity_poly.entity_id
_entity_poly.type
_entity_poly.pdbx_seq_one_letter_code
_entity_poly.pdbx_strand_id
1 'polypeptide(L)'
;VESSERVLVGTVGYHILRNHSVGPVLLPKLKQQDWPAGVSVEELNWGPIAIVQQMQALPEPYERVVLLVAIERAGRAIGNIDLFRWEGHLPDETQIQACVGDAATGVISVDNLLVIGEYFKIWPREVLLVDVEPGPETAGENLTPEVEAKVPVILQLVRRLAIEGAGEQDAIHPLRGDTLFETGTYNYGESRH
;
A
#
# COMPACT_ATOMS: atom_id res chain seq x y z
N VAL A 1 15.60 11.69 -26.07
CA VAL A 1 15.36 11.79 -24.63
C VAL A 1 14.62 10.54 -24.27
N GLU A 2 15.29 9.55 -23.66
CA GLU A 2 14.63 8.39 -23.08
C GLU A 2 13.67 8.90 -22.02
N SER A 3 12.37 8.71 -22.23
CA SER A 3 11.36 8.97 -21.22
C SER A 3 11.64 8.00 -20.07
N SER A 4 12.15 8.51 -18.95
CA SER A 4 12.30 7.66 -17.75
C SER A 4 10.92 7.28 -17.28
N GLU A 5 10.70 5.99 -17.03
CA GLU A 5 9.45 5.47 -16.50
C GLU A 5 9.03 6.23 -15.24
N ARG A 6 7.77 6.66 -15.19
CA ARG A 6 7.22 7.39 -14.04
C ARG A 6 6.70 6.40 -13.01
N VAL A 7 7.34 6.40 -11.86
CA VAL A 7 7.03 5.44 -10.80
C VAL A 7 6.70 6.17 -9.50
N LEU A 8 5.63 5.74 -8.83
CA LEU A 8 5.29 6.17 -7.49
C LEU A 8 5.67 5.10 -6.48
N VAL A 9 6.48 5.47 -5.52
CA VAL A 9 6.66 4.71 -4.27
C VAL A 9 5.77 5.35 -3.22
N GLY A 10 4.72 4.67 -2.80
CA GLY A 10 3.74 5.14 -1.83
C GLY A 10 3.86 4.41 -0.50
N THR A 11 3.77 5.14 0.61
CA THR A 11 3.63 4.53 1.93
C THR A 11 2.22 4.76 2.46
N VAL A 12 1.59 3.72 2.99
CA VAL A 12 0.24 3.78 3.56
C VAL A 12 0.29 3.20 4.97
N GLY A 13 -0.37 3.87 5.91
CA GLY A 13 -0.47 3.40 7.29
C GLY A 13 -0.65 4.55 8.28
N TYR A 14 -1.09 4.22 9.48
CA TYR A 14 -1.20 5.18 10.57
C TYR A 14 0.15 5.45 11.22
N HIS A 15 0.29 6.61 11.84
CA HIS A 15 1.39 6.91 12.75
C HIS A 15 1.10 6.33 14.16
N ILE A 16 2.16 6.04 14.93
CA ILE A 16 2.09 5.65 16.35
C ILE A 16 1.35 4.32 16.59
N LEU A 17 1.35 3.43 15.60
CA LEU A 17 0.80 2.07 15.70
C LEU A 17 1.86 0.98 15.48
N ARG A 18 3.07 1.17 16.05
CA ARG A 18 4.19 0.22 15.95
C ARG A 18 4.39 -0.28 14.52
N ASN A 19 4.24 -1.60 14.31
CA ASN A 19 4.50 -2.24 13.02
C ASN A 19 3.48 -1.86 11.93
N HIS A 20 2.26 -1.49 12.31
CA HIS A 20 1.29 -0.92 11.38
C HIS A 20 1.73 0.44 10.82
N SER A 21 2.71 1.08 11.46
CA SER A 21 3.32 2.33 11.02
C SER A 21 4.58 2.13 10.15
N VAL A 22 4.85 0.92 9.65
CA VAL A 22 6.08 0.65 8.88
C VAL A 22 6.25 1.60 7.70
N GLY A 23 5.19 1.91 6.97
CA GLY A 23 5.21 2.86 5.87
C GLY A 23 5.64 4.26 6.30
N PRO A 24 4.90 4.94 7.20
CA PRO A 24 5.28 6.24 7.75
C PRO A 24 6.67 6.27 8.39
N VAL A 25 7.05 5.23 9.13
CA VAL A 25 8.37 5.13 9.80
C VAL A 25 9.51 5.05 8.77
N LEU A 26 9.31 4.33 7.67
CA LEU A 26 10.34 4.18 6.64
C LEU A 26 10.33 5.27 5.58
N LEU A 27 9.30 6.09 5.51
CA LEU A 27 9.19 7.17 4.53
C LEU A 27 10.43 8.10 4.49
N PRO A 28 10.98 8.59 5.63
CA PRO A 28 12.19 9.40 5.60
C PRO A 28 13.39 8.67 5.00
N LYS A 29 13.55 7.37 5.31
CA LYS A 29 14.64 6.55 4.76
C LYS A 29 14.46 6.32 3.26
N LEU A 30 13.22 6.12 2.79
CA LEU A 30 12.91 6.02 1.37
C LEU A 30 13.21 7.34 0.63
N LYS A 31 12.80 8.49 1.20
CA LYS A 31 13.07 9.80 0.59
C LYS A 31 14.56 10.17 0.52
N GLN A 32 15.39 9.60 1.39
CA GLN A 32 16.84 9.84 1.40
C GLN A 32 17.61 8.97 0.40
N GLN A 33 16.97 7.96 -0.21
CA GLN A 33 17.64 7.16 -1.23
C GLN A 33 17.86 7.96 -2.51
N ASP A 34 18.92 7.62 -3.23
CA ASP A 34 19.17 8.17 -4.56
C ASP A 34 18.29 7.45 -5.59
N TRP A 35 17.19 8.10 -5.97
CA TRP A 35 16.23 7.57 -6.93
C TRP A 35 16.54 8.01 -8.35
N PRO A 36 16.33 7.16 -9.36
CA PRO A 36 16.35 7.57 -10.76
C PRO A 36 15.35 8.69 -11.03
N ALA A 37 15.63 9.48 -12.07
CA ALA A 37 14.66 10.44 -12.57
C ALA A 37 13.33 9.74 -12.90
N GLY A 38 12.20 10.35 -12.52
CA GLY A 38 10.86 9.79 -12.73
C GLY A 38 10.30 9.03 -11.54
N VAL A 39 11.10 8.66 -10.53
CA VAL A 39 10.60 8.05 -9.29
C VAL A 39 10.23 9.13 -8.27
N SER A 40 8.99 9.07 -7.80
CA SER A 40 8.46 9.91 -6.71
C SER A 40 8.23 9.07 -5.47
N VAL A 41 8.51 9.61 -4.29
CA VAL A 41 8.28 8.96 -2.99
C VAL A 41 7.31 9.79 -2.17
N GLU A 42 6.12 9.27 -1.91
CA GLU A 42 5.03 10.01 -1.28
C GLU A 42 4.38 9.22 -0.14
N GLU A 43 3.88 9.97 0.84
CA GLU A 43 3.00 9.44 1.87
C GLU A 43 1.54 9.49 1.35
N LEU A 44 0.87 8.34 1.34
CA LEU A 44 -0.51 8.22 0.86
C LEU A 44 -1.51 8.06 2.02
N ASN A 45 -1.30 8.83 3.09
CA ASN A 45 -2.15 8.83 4.29
C ASN A 45 -3.27 9.89 4.23
N TRP A 46 -3.52 10.43 3.07
CA TRP A 46 -4.66 11.32 2.79
C TRP A 46 -5.93 10.49 2.59
N GLY A 47 -7.07 11.13 2.66
CA GLY A 47 -8.29 10.44 2.24
C GLY A 47 -8.17 9.97 0.78
N PRO A 48 -8.66 8.76 0.44
CA PRO A 48 -8.52 8.19 -0.91
C PRO A 48 -9.02 9.11 -2.03
N ILE A 49 -10.06 9.89 -1.78
CA ILE A 49 -10.57 10.87 -2.77
C ILE A 49 -9.56 11.97 -3.06
N ALA A 50 -8.83 12.47 -2.04
CA ALA A 50 -7.78 13.46 -2.25
C ALA A 50 -6.62 12.88 -3.06
N ILE A 51 -6.25 11.62 -2.83
CA ILE A 51 -5.24 10.89 -3.62
C ILE A 51 -5.70 10.75 -5.08
N VAL A 52 -6.96 10.38 -5.31
CA VAL A 52 -7.56 10.31 -6.65
C VAL A 52 -7.43 11.65 -7.36
N GLN A 53 -7.85 12.73 -6.71
CA GLN A 53 -7.78 14.08 -7.29
C GLN A 53 -6.34 14.49 -7.62
N GLN A 54 -5.40 14.19 -6.72
CA GLN A 54 -3.98 14.47 -6.94
C GLN A 54 -3.44 13.70 -8.15
N MET A 55 -3.74 12.40 -8.27
CA MET A 55 -3.30 11.59 -9.39
C MET A 55 -3.93 12.00 -10.71
N GLN A 56 -5.22 12.36 -10.72
CA GLN A 56 -5.90 12.86 -11.91
C GLN A 56 -5.39 14.23 -12.37
N ALA A 57 -4.83 15.03 -11.48
CA ALA A 57 -4.25 16.33 -11.78
C ALA A 57 -2.82 16.25 -12.35
N LEU A 58 -2.19 15.09 -12.34
CA LEU A 58 -0.85 14.92 -12.90
C LEU A 58 -0.88 15.14 -14.42
N PRO A 59 0.10 15.86 -14.99
CA PRO A 59 0.20 16.05 -16.44
C PRO A 59 0.44 14.74 -17.18
N GLU A 60 1.11 13.80 -16.55
CA GLU A 60 1.38 12.45 -17.04
C GLU A 60 1.17 11.44 -15.90
N PRO A 61 0.42 10.36 -16.15
CA PRO A 61 0.17 9.34 -15.12
C PRO A 61 1.45 8.57 -14.76
N TYR A 62 1.43 7.89 -13.63
CA TYR A 62 2.45 6.89 -13.30
C TYR A 62 2.26 5.64 -14.16
N GLU A 63 3.36 4.98 -14.48
CA GLU A 63 3.38 3.70 -15.23
C GLU A 63 3.47 2.50 -14.27
N ARG A 64 4.02 2.75 -13.08
CA ARG A 64 4.10 1.77 -11.98
C ARG A 64 3.86 2.44 -10.64
N VAL A 65 3.23 1.71 -9.74
CA VAL A 65 3.07 2.08 -8.33
C VAL A 65 3.59 0.95 -7.45
N VAL A 66 4.43 1.28 -6.48
CA VAL A 66 4.89 0.35 -5.44
C VAL A 66 4.42 0.87 -4.09
N LEU A 67 3.58 0.13 -3.41
CA LEU A 67 3.04 0.49 -2.10
C LEU A 67 3.76 -0.29 -0.99
N LEU A 68 4.29 0.41 -0.01
CA LEU A 68 4.76 -0.18 1.25
C LEU A 68 3.64 -0.11 2.27
N VAL A 69 3.19 -1.27 2.72
CA VAL A 69 2.02 -1.43 3.57
C VAL A 69 2.29 -2.42 4.70
N ALA A 70 1.46 -2.37 5.72
CA ALA A 70 1.44 -3.38 6.79
C ALA A 70 -0.01 -3.76 7.06
N ILE A 71 -0.37 -4.97 6.68
CA ILE A 71 -1.72 -5.50 6.82
C ILE A 71 -1.65 -6.81 7.60
N GLU A 72 -2.38 -6.90 8.70
CA GLU A 72 -2.49 -8.15 9.46
C GLU A 72 -3.23 -9.20 8.61
N ARG A 73 -2.54 -10.33 8.38
CA ARG A 73 -3.10 -11.47 7.64
C ARG A 73 -2.92 -12.75 8.43
N ALA A 74 -3.97 -13.56 8.50
CA ALA A 74 -3.94 -14.81 9.24
C ALA A 74 -2.82 -15.75 8.76
N GLY A 75 -2.11 -16.36 9.72
CA GLY A 75 -1.10 -17.39 9.46
C GLY A 75 0.29 -16.88 9.11
N ARG A 76 0.52 -15.57 9.09
CA ARG A 76 1.85 -14.99 8.88
C ARG A 76 2.56 -14.71 10.22
N ALA A 77 3.87 -14.88 10.25
CA ALA A 77 4.68 -14.46 11.38
C ALA A 77 5.02 -12.95 11.27
N ILE A 78 5.09 -12.25 12.40
CA ILE A 78 5.46 -10.83 12.46
C ILE A 78 6.78 -10.60 11.73
N GLY A 79 6.80 -9.61 10.86
CA GLY A 79 7.94 -9.27 10.02
C GLY A 79 8.07 -10.08 8.74
N ASN A 80 7.17 -11.03 8.46
CA ASN A 80 7.10 -11.64 7.13
C ASN A 80 6.76 -10.60 6.09
N ILE A 81 7.37 -10.74 4.92
CA ILE A 81 7.19 -9.84 3.78
C ILE A 81 6.63 -10.66 2.64
N ASP A 82 5.44 -10.30 2.19
CA ASP A 82 4.83 -10.86 0.99
C ASP A 82 4.67 -9.80 -0.08
N LEU A 83 4.73 -10.24 -1.33
CA LEU A 83 4.49 -9.40 -2.49
C LEU A 83 3.11 -9.68 -3.05
N PHE A 84 2.36 -8.61 -3.31
CA PHE A 84 1.09 -8.71 -4.00
C PHE A 84 1.10 -7.83 -5.25
N ARG A 85 0.34 -8.27 -6.27
CA ARG A 85 0.01 -7.48 -7.45
C ARG A 85 -1.48 -7.20 -7.43
N TRP A 86 -1.83 -5.93 -7.49
CA TRP A 86 -3.21 -5.54 -7.68
C TRP A 86 -3.67 -5.87 -9.10
N GLU A 87 -4.75 -6.63 -9.20
CA GLU A 87 -5.32 -7.07 -10.48
C GLU A 87 -6.64 -6.36 -10.82
N GLY A 88 -7.04 -5.39 -10.04
CA GLY A 88 -8.33 -4.72 -10.18
C GLY A 88 -9.48 -5.61 -9.71
N HIS A 89 -10.47 -5.84 -10.56
CA HIS A 89 -11.68 -6.62 -10.24
C HIS A 89 -12.45 -6.02 -9.06
N LEU A 90 -13.20 -4.95 -9.35
CA LEU A 90 -14.00 -4.25 -8.33
C LEU A 90 -14.93 -5.22 -7.58
N PRO A 91 -15.11 -5.04 -6.26
CA PRO A 91 -16.12 -5.74 -5.49
C PRO A 91 -17.54 -5.29 -5.91
N ASP A 92 -18.55 -5.82 -5.27
CA ASP A 92 -19.92 -5.40 -5.52
C ASP A 92 -20.17 -3.93 -5.10
N GLU A 93 -21.28 -3.38 -5.56
CA GLU A 93 -21.62 -1.97 -5.33
C GLU A 93 -21.75 -1.63 -3.84
N THR A 94 -22.24 -2.57 -3.02
CA THR A 94 -22.39 -2.37 -1.57
C THR A 94 -21.05 -2.20 -0.90
N GLN A 95 -20.06 -3.00 -1.29
CA GLN A 95 -18.70 -2.91 -0.77
C GLN A 95 -17.98 -1.65 -1.26
N ILE A 96 -18.19 -1.25 -2.53
CA ILE A 96 -17.68 0.03 -3.04
C ILE A 96 -18.24 1.20 -2.22
N GLN A 97 -19.55 1.19 -1.96
CA GLN A 97 -20.18 2.24 -1.14
C GLN A 97 -19.64 2.24 0.30
N ALA A 98 -19.37 1.08 0.89
CA ALA A 98 -18.75 0.98 2.20
C ALA A 98 -17.34 1.59 2.19
N CYS A 99 -16.50 1.29 1.20
CA CYS A 99 -15.16 1.89 1.05
C CYS A 99 -15.23 3.42 0.96
N VAL A 100 -16.21 3.96 0.21
CA VAL A 100 -16.43 5.41 0.11
C VAL A 100 -16.87 6.01 1.44
N GLY A 101 -17.75 5.32 2.16
CA GLY A 101 -18.20 5.72 3.50
C GLY A 101 -17.04 5.83 4.48
N ASP A 102 -16.18 4.82 4.53
CA ASP A 102 -14.99 4.82 5.38
C ASP A 102 -14.00 5.92 5.00
N ALA A 103 -13.78 6.11 3.71
CA ALA A 103 -12.94 7.19 3.21
C ALA A 103 -13.46 8.56 3.65
N ALA A 104 -14.77 8.75 3.67
CA ALA A 104 -15.41 9.99 4.13
C ALA A 104 -15.24 10.21 5.63
N THR A 105 -15.05 9.17 6.43
CA THR A 105 -14.80 9.26 7.88
C THR A 105 -13.31 9.36 8.23
N GLY A 106 -12.42 9.36 7.24
CA GLY A 106 -10.98 9.50 7.43
C GLY A 106 -10.26 8.20 7.76
N VAL A 107 -10.88 7.06 7.53
CA VAL A 107 -10.21 5.75 7.68
C VAL A 107 -9.13 5.60 6.60
N ILE A 108 -7.90 5.33 7.05
CA ILE A 108 -6.77 5.01 6.17
C ILE A 108 -6.70 3.50 6.02
N SER A 109 -7.08 3.01 4.86
CA SER A 109 -7.06 1.59 4.51
C SER A 109 -6.50 1.41 3.11
N VAL A 110 -5.54 0.49 2.99
CA VAL A 110 -4.96 0.14 1.68
C VAL A 110 -6.03 -0.43 0.76
N ASP A 111 -6.89 -1.30 1.27
CA ASP A 111 -7.93 -1.96 0.48
C ASP A 111 -8.95 -0.94 -0.03
N ASN A 112 -9.37 0.00 0.83
CA ASN A 112 -10.23 1.10 0.40
C ASN A 112 -9.56 1.98 -0.66
N LEU A 113 -8.28 2.27 -0.49
CA LEU A 113 -7.51 3.05 -1.46
C LEU A 113 -7.42 2.33 -2.82
N LEU A 114 -7.15 1.02 -2.81
CA LEU A 114 -7.08 0.21 -4.02
C LEU A 114 -8.42 0.18 -4.75
N VAL A 115 -9.51 -0.09 -4.04
CA VAL A 115 -10.86 -0.18 -4.61
C VAL A 115 -11.32 1.19 -5.15
N ILE A 116 -11.15 2.26 -4.38
CA ILE A 116 -11.54 3.61 -4.81
C ILE A 116 -10.68 4.06 -6.00
N GLY A 117 -9.38 3.81 -5.95
CA GLY A 117 -8.48 4.14 -7.05
C GLY A 117 -8.81 3.37 -8.33
N GLU A 118 -9.21 2.10 -8.23
CA GLU A 118 -9.69 1.30 -9.37
C GLU A 118 -10.98 1.85 -9.94
N TYR A 119 -11.93 2.18 -9.08
CA TYR A 119 -13.21 2.78 -9.50
C TYR A 119 -13.01 4.06 -10.30
N PHE A 120 -12.09 4.92 -9.88
CA PHE A 120 -11.75 6.16 -10.57
C PHE A 120 -10.65 6.00 -11.64
N LYS A 121 -10.17 4.77 -11.88
CA LYS A 121 -9.18 4.43 -12.92
C LYS A 121 -7.89 5.24 -12.82
N ILE A 122 -7.39 5.44 -11.61
CA ILE A 122 -6.12 6.14 -11.39
C ILE A 122 -4.92 5.18 -11.38
N TRP A 123 -5.15 3.88 -11.17
CA TRP A 123 -4.06 2.92 -11.10
C TRP A 123 -3.46 2.64 -12.47
N PRO A 124 -2.11 2.59 -12.56
CA PRO A 124 -1.43 2.11 -13.75
C PRO A 124 -1.60 0.59 -13.90
N ARG A 125 -1.06 0.07 -15.00
CA ARG A 125 -1.10 -1.38 -15.27
C ARG A 125 -0.40 -2.21 -14.20
N GLU A 126 0.65 -1.67 -13.58
CA GLU A 126 1.43 -2.37 -12.55
C GLU A 126 1.32 -1.64 -11.21
N VAL A 127 0.62 -2.26 -10.28
CA VAL A 127 0.54 -1.85 -8.87
C VAL A 127 1.01 -3.01 -8.01
N LEU A 128 2.12 -2.81 -7.33
CA LEU A 128 2.78 -3.81 -6.49
C LEU A 128 2.69 -3.39 -5.02
N LEU A 129 2.46 -4.34 -4.14
CA LEU A 129 2.47 -4.13 -2.70
C LEU A 129 3.61 -4.92 -2.07
N VAL A 130 4.40 -4.24 -1.27
CA VAL A 130 5.33 -4.84 -0.30
C VAL A 130 4.61 -4.84 1.03
N ASP A 131 4.05 -5.99 1.42
CA ASP A 131 3.17 -6.14 2.57
C ASP A 131 3.93 -6.81 3.71
N VAL A 132 4.11 -6.07 4.79
CA VAL A 132 4.84 -6.53 5.99
C VAL A 132 3.82 -6.95 7.04
N GLU A 133 3.93 -8.18 7.55
CA GLU A 133 3.06 -8.64 8.63
C GLU A 133 3.34 -7.88 9.91
N PRO A 134 2.40 -7.06 10.39
CA PRO A 134 2.62 -6.24 11.57
C PRO A 134 2.36 -6.97 12.90
N GLY A 135 1.60 -8.07 12.86
CA GLY A 135 1.01 -8.66 14.05
C GLY A 135 -0.10 -7.78 14.64
N PRO A 136 -0.58 -8.08 15.85
CA PRO A 136 -1.68 -7.37 16.48
C PRO A 136 -1.42 -5.87 16.62
N GLU A 137 -2.47 -5.07 16.40
CA GLU A 137 -2.39 -3.63 16.54
C GLU A 137 -2.08 -3.21 17.98
N THR A 138 -1.03 -2.44 18.15
CA THR A 138 -0.62 -1.88 19.43
C THR A 138 -0.07 -0.47 19.25
N ALA A 139 -0.35 0.42 20.21
CA ALA A 139 0.21 1.76 20.21
C ALA A 139 1.73 1.74 20.44
N GLY A 140 2.45 2.65 19.78
CA GLY A 140 3.88 2.85 19.96
C GLY A 140 4.53 3.50 18.75
N GLU A 141 5.65 4.19 18.98
CA GLU A 141 6.38 4.94 17.97
C GLU A 141 7.41 4.07 17.21
N ASN A 142 7.92 3.04 17.88
CA ASN A 142 9.01 2.20 17.35
C ASN A 142 8.47 0.87 16.81
N LEU A 143 9.09 0.39 15.75
CA LEU A 143 8.89 -0.97 15.25
C LEU A 143 9.35 -1.99 16.29
N THR A 144 8.76 -3.17 16.27
CA THR A 144 9.28 -4.29 17.09
C THR A 144 10.60 -4.80 16.51
N PRO A 145 11.44 -5.47 17.33
CA PRO A 145 12.73 -5.99 16.86
C PRO A 145 12.63 -6.89 15.63
N GLU A 146 11.56 -7.66 15.51
CA GLU A 146 11.31 -8.55 14.37
C GLU A 146 11.15 -7.77 13.05
N VAL A 147 10.39 -6.68 13.08
CA VAL A 147 10.18 -5.82 11.90
C VAL A 147 11.38 -4.92 11.66
N GLU A 148 11.99 -4.36 12.73
CA GLU A 148 13.20 -3.54 12.61
C GLU A 148 14.34 -4.30 11.93
N ALA A 149 14.52 -5.57 12.24
CA ALA A 149 15.52 -6.43 11.60
C ALA A 149 15.28 -6.62 10.09
N LYS A 150 14.05 -6.42 9.62
CA LYS A 150 13.67 -6.53 8.19
C LYS A 150 13.82 -5.24 7.41
N VAL A 151 14.01 -4.11 8.07
CA VAL A 151 14.07 -2.79 7.42
C VAL A 151 15.03 -2.74 6.23
N PRO A 152 16.29 -3.25 6.32
CA PRO A 152 17.18 -3.22 5.16
C PRO A 152 16.63 -3.99 3.95
N VAL A 153 16.01 -5.15 4.18
CA VAL A 153 15.40 -5.98 3.12
C VAL A 153 14.19 -5.29 2.52
N ILE A 154 13.34 -4.68 3.36
CA ILE A 154 12.16 -3.92 2.90
C ILE A 154 12.59 -2.77 1.98
N LEU A 155 13.56 -1.96 2.41
CA LEU A 155 14.04 -0.82 1.63
C LEU A 155 14.66 -1.25 0.29
N GLN A 156 15.46 -2.32 0.30
CA GLN A 156 16.05 -2.89 -0.90
C GLN A 156 14.99 -3.42 -1.87
N LEU A 157 13.98 -4.11 -1.35
CA LEU A 157 12.90 -4.70 -2.13
C LEU A 157 12.03 -3.62 -2.78
N VAL A 158 11.62 -2.60 -2.01
CA VAL A 158 10.86 -1.46 -2.53
C VAL A 158 11.65 -0.77 -3.65
N ARG A 159 12.96 -0.52 -3.42
CA ARG A 159 13.82 0.11 -4.43
C ARG A 159 13.92 -0.73 -5.70
N ARG A 160 14.18 -2.02 -5.57
CA ARG A 160 14.29 -2.92 -6.72
C ARG A 160 12.99 -2.95 -7.53
N LEU A 161 11.84 -3.13 -6.86
CA LEU A 161 10.54 -3.16 -7.53
C LEU A 161 10.21 -1.83 -8.22
N ALA A 162 10.60 -0.70 -7.63
CA ALA A 162 10.40 0.60 -8.25
C ALA A 162 11.25 0.78 -9.52
N ILE A 163 12.48 0.27 -9.54
CA ILE A 163 13.40 0.44 -10.66
C ILE A 163 13.20 -0.62 -11.74
N GLU A 164 13.06 -1.87 -11.34
CA GLU A 164 13.08 -3.02 -12.26
C GLU A 164 11.67 -3.60 -12.51
N GLY A 165 10.69 -3.28 -11.65
CA GLY A 165 9.39 -3.93 -11.65
C GLY A 165 9.43 -5.34 -11.05
N ALA A 166 8.34 -6.06 -11.22
CA ALA A 166 8.22 -7.45 -10.80
C ALA A 166 8.90 -8.38 -11.81
N GLY A 167 9.80 -9.23 -11.32
CA GLY A 167 10.50 -10.23 -12.12
C GLY A 167 9.90 -11.64 -12.00
N GLU A 168 10.31 -12.55 -12.88
CA GLU A 168 9.87 -13.95 -12.85
C GLU A 168 10.28 -14.70 -11.57
N GLN A 169 11.33 -14.23 -10.89
CA GLN A 169 11.84 -14.80 -9.65
C GLN A 169 11.00 -14.41 -8.43
N ASP A 170 10.11 -13.43 -8.57
CA ASP A 170 9.31 -12.94 -7.46
C ASP A 170 8.08 -13.82 -7.22
N ALA A 171 7.93 -14.30 -5.98
CA ALA A 171 6.71 -14.97 -5.55
C ALA A 171 5.63 -13.91 -5.27
N ILE A 172 4.85 -13.57 -6.29
CA ILE A 172 3.83 -12.53 -6.21
C ILE A 172 2.45 -13.16 -6.14
N HIS A 173 1.69 -12.76 -5.14
CA HIS A 173 0.30 -13.18 -4.97
C HIS A 173 -0.65 -12.20 -5.67
N PRO A 174 -1.68 -12.70 -6.37
CA PRO A 174 -2.71 -11.82 -6.92
C PRO A 174 -3.54 -11.20 -5.78
N LEU A 175 -3.89 -9.93 -5.93
CA LEU A 175 -4.79 -9.22 -5.03
C LEU A 175 -5.91 -8.62 -5.87
N ARG A 176 -7.15 -9.01 -5.59
CA ARG A 176 -8.33 -8.66 -6.37
C ARG A 176 -9.36 -7.99 -5.49
N GLY A 177 -10.03 -6.96 -6.01
CA GLY A 177 -11.05 -6.23 -5.27
C GLY A 177 -12.27 -7.06 -4.92
N ASP A 178 -12.68 -7.97 -5.80
CA ASP A 178 -13.81 -8.86 -5.59
C ASP A 178 -13.56 -9.93 -4.50
N THR A 179 -12.32 -10.19 -4.13
CA THR A 179 -11.94 -11.17 -3.09
C THR A 179 -11.34 -10.55 -1.83
N LEU A 180 -11.07 -9.23 -1.83
CA LEU A 180 -10.47 -8.54 -0.69
C LEU A 180 -11.26 -8.75 0.61
N PHE A 181 -12.57 -8.78 0.53
CA PHE A 181 -13.47 -8.80 1.67
C PHE A 181 -13.98 -10.21 2.01
N GLU A 182 -13.62 -11.23 1.22
CA GLU A 182 -14.05 -12.62 1.44
C GLU A 182 -13.29 -13.31 2.58
N THR A 183 -12.08 -12.87 2.90
CA THR A 183 -11.16 -13.56 3.80
C THR A 183 -11.33 -13.23 5.28
N GLY A 184 -12.44 -12.58 5.67
CA GLY A 184 -12.79 -12.36 7.09
C GLY A 184 -11.83 -11.48 7.90
N THR A 185 -10.87 -10.83 7.26
CA THR A 185 -9.93 -9.91 7.91
C THR A 185 -10.55 -8.55 8.22
N TYR A 186 -11.70 -8.25 7.64
CA TYR A 186 -12.48 -7.06 7.96
C TYR A 186 -13.68 -7.42 8.84
N ASN A 187 -13.51 -7.34 10.15
CA ASN A 187 -14.63 -7.19 11.08
C ASN A 187 -15.19 -5.77 10.92
N TYR A 188 -16.00 -5.55 9.87
CA TYR A 188 -16.84 -4.37 9.79
C TYR A 188 -17.86 -4.42 10.92
N GLY A 189 -17.62 -3.63 11.94
CA GLY A 189 -18.67 -3.11 12.81
C GLY A 189 -19.36 -4.09 13.74
N GLU A 190 -18.65 -4.68 14.68
CA GLU A 190 -19.27 -4.78 16.00
C GLU A 190 -19.15 -3.40 16.66
N SER A 191 -20.18 -2.61 16.45
CA SER A 191 -20.42 -1.37 17.16
C SER A 191 -20.18 -1.59 18.65
N ARG A 192 -19.17 -0.97 19.20
CA ARG A 192 -19.06 -0.83 20.64
C ARG A 192 -20.21 0.08 21.07
N HIS A 193 -21.25 -0.54 21.65
CA HIS A 193 -22.24 0.14 22.48
C HIS A 193 -21.63 0.49 23.85
#